data_66071bdc51ec937517b725d05c74f108
#
_entry.id   66071bdc51ec937517b725d05c74f108
#
_cell.length_a   1.000
_cell.length_b   1.000
_cell.length_c   1.000
_cell.angle_alpha   90.00
_cell.angle_beta   90.00
_cell.angle_gamma   90.00
#
_symmetry.space_group_name_H-M   'P 1'
#
loop_
_entity.id
_entity.type
_entity.pdbx_description
1 polymer ?
#
loop_
_entity_poly.entity_id
_entity_poly.type
_entity_poly.pdbx_seq_one_letter_code
_entity_poly.pdbx_strand_id
1 'polypeptide(L)'
;MSPSPALSEPFYCGCETEPEPGALLSVDGALRRALALAVPVTETERLPLDRAHGLVLAEAVRADVSLPLFDDSAMDGYAVRLADFSGDGPWRLRLAGRVAAGDAGDMPVPAGATLRIFTGAAIPPGCDA
;
A
#
# COMPACT_ATOMS: atom_id res chain seq x y z
N MET A 1 14.61 -3.08 41.86
CA MET A 1 15.87 -2.86 41.13
C MET A 1 16.36 -4.23 40.67
N SER A 2 16.01 -4.62 39.44
CA SER A 2 16.54 -5.87 38.87
C SER A 2 17.91 -5.59 38.27
N PRO A 3 18.89 -6.49 38.47
CA PRO A 3 20.23 -6.30 37.94
C PRO A 3 20.19 -6.37 36.39
N SER A 4 20.82 -5.40 35.75
CA SER A 4 21.09 -5.39 34.32
C SER A 4 21.85 -6.67 33.95
N PRO A 5 21.48 -7.39 32.87
CA PRO A 5 22.25 -8.56 32.45
C PRO A 5 23.66 -8.12 32.05
N ALA A 6 24.64 -8.73 32.67
CA ALA A 6 26.05 -8.54 32.35
C ALA A 6 26.29 -8.95 30.89
N LEU A 7 26.82 -8.03 30.07
CA LEU A 7 27.31 -8.29 28.70
C LEU A 7 28.57 -9.19 28.87
N SER A 8 28.40 -10.50 28.82
CA SER A 8 29.46 -11.45 29.18
C SER A 8 30.05 -12.19 27.97
N GLU A 9 29.77 -11.82 26.73
CA GLU A 9 30.43 -12.46 25.57
C GLU A 9 30.87 -11.44 24.54
N PRO A 10 32.13 -11.46 24.13
CA PRO A 10 32.58 -10.67 22.98
C PRO A 10 31.97 -11.26 21.70
N PHE A 11 31.18 -10.45 20.95
CA PHE A 11 30.67 -10.84 19.66
C PHE A 11 31.80 -10.79 18.62
N TYR A 12 32.24 -11.95 18.15
CA TYR A 12 33.22 -12.09 17.07
C TYR A 12 32.55 -11.92 15.70
N CYS A 13 33.09 -11.08 14.85
CA CYS A 13 32.64 -10.89 13.47
C CYS A 13 33.31 -11.92 12.54
N GLY A 14 33.28 -13.18 12.76
CA GLY A 14 33.78 -14.18 11.81
C GLY A 14 35.26 -14.04 11.32
N CYS A 15 35.98 -13.02 11.76
CA CYS A 15 37.42 -12.88 11.60
C CYS A 15 38.03 -13.32 12.92
N GLU A 16 38.78 -14.40 12.95
CA GLU A 16 39.32 -15.10 14.13
C GLU A 16 40.36 -14.32 14.96
N THR A 17 40.31 -12.99 14.95
CA THR A 17 41.21 -12.15 15.75
C THR A 17 40.40 -11.18 16.60
N GLU A 18 40.67 -11.18 17.89
CA GLU A 18 40.16 -10.14 18.80
C GLU A 18 40.58 -8.77 18.27
N PRO A 19 39.65 -7.80 18.10
CA PRO A 19 40.05 -6.47 17.71
C PRO A 19 40.91 -5.86 18.80
N GLU A 20 42.09 -5.36 18.45
CA GLU A 20 42.95 -4.59 19.34
C GLU A 20 42.16 -3.44 20.00
N PRO A 21 42.44 -3.07 21.28
CA PRO A 21 41.79 -1.95 21.91
C PRO A 21 41.95 -0.68 21.09
N GLY A 22 40.79 -0.13 20.62
CA GLY A 22 40.75 1.05 19.76
C GLY A 22 40.65 0.75 18.26
N ALA A 23 40.62 -0.51 17.82
CA ALA A 23 40.37 -0.87 16.42
C ALA A 23 38.97 -0.45 15.99
N LEU A 24 38.85 0.05 14.74
CA LEU A 24 37.57 0.39 14.12
C LEU A 24 36.78 -0.89 13.86
N LEU A 25 35.50 -0.86 14.22
CA LEU A 25 34.56 -1.92 13.90
C LEU A 25 34.18 -1.85 12.43
N SER A 26 33.95 -3.01 11.80
CA SER A 26 33.24 -3.05 10.51
C SER A 26 31.80 -2.51 10.69
N VAL A 27 31.18 -2.03 9.60
CA VAL A 27 29.79 -1.53 9.63
C VAL A 27 28.85 -2.59 10.21
N ASP A 28 28.95 -3.84 9.77
CA ASP A 28 28.13 -4.94 10.27
C ASP A 28 28.39 -5.24 11.75
N GLY A 29 29.65 -5.13 12.18
CA GLY A 29 30.04 -5.28 13.59
C GLY A 29 29.42 -4.18 14.46
N ALA A 30 29.50 -2.94 14.00
CA ALA A 30 28.90 -1.80 14.69
C ALA A 30 27.38 -1.91 14.75
N LEU A 31 26.73 -2.31 13.67
CA LEU A 31 25.27 -2.52 13.61
C LEU A 31 24.83 -3.62 14.58
N ARG A 32 25.48 -4.79 14.55
CA ARG A 32 25.18 -5.88 15.52
C ARG A 32 25.31 -5.41 16.96
N ARG A 33 26.36 -4.64 17.25
CA ARG A 33 26.61 -4.13 18.60
C ARG A 33 25.54 -3.11 19.03
N ALA A 34 25.15 -2.22 18.12
CA ALA A 34 24.07 -1.26 18.36
C ALA A 34 22.72 -1.96 18.60
N LEU A 35 22.38 -2.97 17.80
CA LEU A 35 21.16 -3.75 17.96
C LEU A 35 21.15 -4.56 19.26
N ALA A 36 22.31 -5.08 19.70
CA ALA A 36 22.41 -5.80 20.97
C ALA A 36 22.19 -4.89 22.20
N LEU A 37 22.42 -3.60 22.07
CA LEU A 37 22.17 -2.61 23.11
C LEU A 37 20.73 -2.09 23.11
N ALA A 38 19.98 -2.33 22.04
CA ALA A 38 18.60 -1.89 21.92
C ALA A 38 17.70 -2.74 22.81
N VAL A 39 17.04 -2.09 23.76
CA VAL A 39 15.99 -2.73 24.58
C VAL A 39 14.65 -2.47 23.92
N PRO A 40 13.92 -3.51 23.45
CA PRO A 40 12.61 -3.33 22.89
C PRO A 40 11.64 -2.70 23.88
N VAL A 41 10.84 -1.75 23.42
CA VAL A 41 9.70 -1.24 24.19
C VAL A 41 8.60 -2.30 24.14
N THR A 42 8.18 -2.78 25.31
CA THR A 42 7.14 -3.83 25.43
C THR A 42 5.79 -3.28 25.89
N GLU A 43 5.78 -2.09 26.45
CA GLU A 43 4.56 -1.45 26.89
C GLU A 43 3.82 -0.86 25.70
N THR A 44 2.51 -1.14 25.63
CA THR A 44 1.62 -0.63 24.59
C THR A 44 0.39 0.01 25.20
N GLU A 45 -0.17 1.01 24.54
CA GLU A 45 -1.42 1.65 24.95
C GLU A 45 -2.33 1.87 23.75
N ARG A 46 -3.64 1.95 24.01
CA ARG A 46 -4.64 2.32 23.01
C ARG A 46 -4.96 3.80 23.14
N LEU A 47 -4.75 4.52 22.04
CA LEU A 47 -4.98 5.95 21.97
C LEU A 47 -5.96 6.29 20.84
N PRO A 48 -6.72 7.38 20.99
CA PRO A 48 -7.42 7.99 19.87
C PRO A 48 -6.43 8.37 18.76
N LEU A 49 -6.88 8.32 17.50
CA LEU A 49 -6.01 8.52 16.33
C LEU A 49 -5.33 9.89 16.33
N ASP A 50 -6.02 10.94 16.78
CA ASP A 50 -5.49 12.30 16.91
C ASP A 50 -4.33 12.42 17.92
N ARG A 51 -4.22 11.49 18.85
CA ARG A 51 -3.15 11.42 19.85
C ARG A 51 -2.05 10.43 19.49
N ALA A 52 -2.22 9.65 18.43
CA ALA A 52 -1.26 8.62 18.01
C ALA A 52 -0.12 9.17 17.12
N HIS A 53 -0.17 10.44 16.74
CA HIS A 53 0.86 11.05 15.89
C HIS A 53 2.25 10.99 16.55
N GLY A 54 3.25 10.52 15.81
CA GLY A 54 4.63 10.40 16.28
C GLY A 54 4.93 9.16 17.10
N LEU A 55 3.95 8.29 17.34
CA LEU A 55 4.14 7.02 18.04
C LEU A 55 4.40 5.87 17.06
N VAL A 56 4.97 4.78 17.58
CA VAL A 56 5.23 3.56 16.81
C VAL A 56 4.06 2.60 17.01
N LEU A 57 3.56 2.04 15.92
CA LEU A 57 2.50 1.03 15.96
C LEU A 57 3.01 -0.24 16.66
N ALA A 58 2.26 -0.72 17.65
CA ALA A 58 2.55 -1.97 18.35
C ALA A 58 2.16 -3.20 17.49
N GLU A 59 1.18 -3.05 16.62
CA GLU A 59 0.68 -4.10 15.74
C GLU A 59 0.51 -3.57 14.31
N ALA A 60 0.66 -4.46 13.33
CA ALA A 60 0.41 -4.11 11.94
C ALA A 60 -1.07 -3.79 11.72
N VAL A 61 -1.34 -2.64 11.13
CA VAL A 61 -2.70 -2.28 10.70
C VAL A 61 -2.96 -2.88 9.31
N ARG A 62 -4.08 -3.59 9.18
CA ARG A 62 -4.54 -4.17 7.91
C ARG A 62 -5.85 -3.48 7.51
N ALA A 63 -6.01 -3.21 6.23
CA ALA A 63 -7.28 -2.75 5.70
C ALA A 63 -8.30 -3.90 5.72
N ASP A 64 -9.48 -3.64 6.26
CA ASP A 64 -10.59 -4.61 6.30
C ASP A 64 -11.33 -4.70 4.96
N VAL A 65 -11.11 -3.74 4.08
CA VAL A 65 -11.73 -3.65 2.76
C VAL A 65 -10.68 -3.32 1.70
N SER A 66 -10.92 -3.77 0.47
CA SER A 66 -10.09 -3.38 -0.67
C SER A 66 -10.33 -1.90 -1.02
N LEU A 67 -9.27 -1.19 -1.40
CA LEU A 67 -9.34 0.18 -1.88
C LEU A 67 -8.73 0.27 -3.28
N PRO A 68 -9.41 0.95 -4.19
CA PRO A 68 -10.74 1.59 -4.09
C PRO A 68 -11.86 0.59 -3.83
N LEU A 69 -13.03 1.07 -3.34
CA LEU A 69 -14.20 0.23 -3.03
C LEU A 69 -14.97 -0.23 -4.27
N PHE A 70 -14.62 0.28 -5.43
CA PHE A 70 -15.24 0.02 -6.73
C PHE A 70 -14.18 0.11 -7.83
N ASP A 71 -14.44 -0.48 -8.97
CA ASP A 71 -13.60 -0.32 -10.16
C ASP A 71 -13.77 1.11 -10.71
N ASP A 72 -12.65 1.80 -10.89
CA ASP A 72 -12.61 3.17 -11.39
C ASP A 72 -11.75 3.30 -12.64
N SER A 73 -12.04 4.33 -13.42
CA SER A 73 -11.31 4.60 -14.67
C SER A 73 -9.94 5.20 -14.37
N ALA A 74 -8.90 4.56 -14.90
CA ALA A 74 -7.53 5.07 -14.82
C ALA A 74 -7.26 6.23 -15.79
N MET A 75 -8.08 6.40 -16.82
CA MET A 75 -7.87 7.36 -17.90
C MET A 75 -9.18 8.02 -18.35
N ASP A 76 -9.06 9.19 -18.94
CA ASP A 76 -10.16 9.80 -19.67
C ASP A 76 -10.43 9.02 -20.97
N GLY A 77 -11.67 8.59 -21.17
CA GLY A 77 -12.00 7.73 -22.29
C GLY A 77 -13.49 7.50 -22.46
N TYR A 78 -13.84 6.30 -22.81
CA TYR A 78 -15.20 5.83 -23.00
C TYR A 78 -15.38 4.49 -22.31
N ALA A 79 -16.36 4.38 -21.44
CA ALA A 79 -16.78 3.11 -20.86
C ALA A 79 -17.60 2.33 -21.88
N VAL A 80 -17.17 1.11 -22.18
CA VAL A 80 -17.73 0.27 -23.24
C VAL A 80 -17.96 -1.15 -22.75
N ARG A 81 -18.76 -1.87 -23.50
CA ARG A 81 -18.93 -3.32 -23.36
C ARG A 81 -18.21 -4.00 -24.52
N LEU A 82 -17.24 -4.86 -24.25
CA LEU A 82 -16.47 -5.55 -25.27
C LEU A 82 -17.34 -6.39 -26.21
N ALA A 83 -18.44 -6.94 -25.70
CA ALA A 83 -19.40 -7.69 -26.51
C ALA A 83 -20.09 -6.86 -27.63
N ASP A 84 -20.04 -5.52 -27.53
CA ASP A 84 -20.58 -4.64 -28.57
C ASP A 84 -19.61 -4.48 -29.75
N PHE A 85 -18.39 -4.98 -29.66
CA PHE A 85 -17.37 -4.94 -30.72
C PHE A 85 -17.31 -6.28 -31.45
N SER A 86 -18.24 -6.51 -32.39
CA SER A 86 -18.26 -7.71 -33.23
C SER A 86 -17.73 -7.43 -34.64
N GLY A 87 -17.01 -8.38 -35.24
CA GLY A 87 -16.43 -8.27 -36.56
C GLY A 87 -15.28 -7.27 -36.68
N ASP A 88 -14.88 -6.97 -37.90
CA ASP A 88 -13.79 -6.03 -38.20
C ASP A 88 -14.33 -4.61 -38.25
N GLY A 89 -13.79 -3.71 -37.40
CA GLY A 89 -14.21 -2.31 -37.33
C GLY A 89 -14.21 -1.56 -38.71
N PRO A 90 -14.58 -0.31 -38.71
CA PRO A 90 -14.77 0.57 -37.55
C PRO A 90 -16.12 0.40 -36.87
N TRP A 91 -16.11 0.38 -35.54
CA TRP A 91 -17.34 0.33 -34.74
C TRP A 91 -17.87 1.72 -34.44
N ARG A 92 -19.18 1.83 -34.33
CA ARG A 92 -19.87 3.08 -33.97
C ARG A 92 -20.84 2.81 -32.83
N LEU A 93 -20.57 3.37 -31.69
CA LEU A 93 -21.42 3.29 -30.50
C LEU A 93 -22.12 4.63 -30.28
N ARG A 94 -23.36 4.58 -29.83
CA ARG A 94 -24.11 5.77 -29.47
C ARG A 94 -23.66 6.32 -28.12
N LEU A 95 -23.25 7.58 -28.06
CA LEU A 95 -22.94 8.24 -26.80
C LEU A 95 -24.23 8.43 -25.98
N ALA A 96 -24.35 7.75 -24.84
CA ALA A 96 -25.53 7.79 -23.97
C ALA A 96 -25.43 8.84 -22.86
N GLY A 97 -24.23 9.32 -22.55
CA GLY A 97 -24.02 10.29 -21.50
C GLY A 97 -22.53 10.40 -21.10
N ARG A 98 -22.33 10.91 -19.91
CA ARG A 98 -20.98 11.01 -19.31
C ARG A 98 -21.03 10.64 -17.84
N VAL A 99 -19.89 10.22 -17.28
CA VAL A 99 -19.67 9.98 -15.86
C VAL A 99 -18.30 10.53 -15.46
N ALA A 100 -18.26 11.27 -14.36
CA ALA A 100 -17.05 11.86 -13.80
C ALA A 100 -16.80 11.36 -12.39
N ALA A 101 -15.59 11.58 -11.85
CA ALA A 101 -15.30 11.29 -10.46
C ALA A 101 -16.28 12.04 -9.54
N GLY A 102 -16.87 11.30 -8.60
CA GLY A 102 -17.90 11.81 -7.69
C GLY A 102 -19.34 11.65 -8.18
N ASP A 103 -19.56 11.30 -9.44
CA ASP A 103 -20.88 10.88 -9.91
C ASP A 103 -21.23 9.50 -9.33
N ALA A 104 -22.52 9.21 -9.15
CA ALA A 104 -22.97 7.95 -8.54
C ALA A 104 -22.55 6.68 -9.33
N GLY A 105 -22.26 6.82 -10.61
CA GLY A 105 -21.80 5.70 -11.47
C GLY A 105 -22.84 4.60 -11.68
N ASP A 106 -24.08 4.83 -11.30
CA ASP A 106 -25.20 3.87 -11.32
C ASP A 106 -25.98 3.84 -12.64
N MET A 107 -25.59 4.67 -13.61
CA MET A 107 -26.26 4.74 -14.91
C MET A 107 -25.90 3.51 -15.76
N PRO A 108 -26.85 2.60 -16.04
CA PRO A 108 -26.58 1.45 -16.87
C PRO A 108 -26.33 1.86 -18.32
N VAL A 109 -25.35 1.25 -18.96
CA VAL A 109 -25.04 1.48 -20.37
C VAL A 109 -25.82 0.47 -21.23
N PRO A 110 -26.75 0.93 -22.09
CA PRO A 110 -27.48 0.03 -22.99
C PRO A 110 -26.52 -0.64 -23.99
N ALA A 111 -26.90 -1.80 -24.53
CA ALA A 111 -26.18 -2.45 -25.62
C ALA A 111 -26.02 -1.51 -26.81
N GLY A 112 -24.86 -1.51 -27.45
CA GLY A 112 -24.52 -0.63 -28.58
C GLY A 112 -24.35 0.85 -28.19
N ALA A 113 -24.22 1.15 -26.91
CA ALA A 113 -23.96 2.50 -26.41
C ALA A 113 -22.66 2.58 -25.61
N THR A 114 -22.22 3.80 -25.36
CA THR A 114 -21.03 4.12 -24.55
C THR A 114 -21.31 5.35 -23.69
N LEU A 115 -20.59 5.49 -22.59
CA LEU A 115 -20.52 6.72 -21.79
C LEU A 115 -19.12 7.34 -21.89
N ARG A 116 -19.07 8.66 -22.00
CA ARG A 116 -17.81 9.39 -21.78
C ARG A 116 -17.43 9.24 -20.31
N ILE A 117 -16.26 8.68 -20.02
CA ILE A 117 -15.78 8.46 -18.67
C ILE A 117 -14.50 9.28 -18.42
N PHE A 118 -14.35 9.75 -17.19
CA PHE A 118 -13.19 10.51 -16.76
C PHE A 118 -12.43 9.77 -15.67
N THR A 119 -11.15 10.04 -15.56
CA THR A 119 -10.25 9.47 -14.55
C THR A 119 -10.86 9.56 -13.15
N GLY A 120 -10.84 8.45 -12.42
CA GLY A 120 -11.42 8.34 -11.07
C GLY A 120 -12.93 8.17 -11.02
N ALA A 121 -13.62 8.13 -12.17
CA ALA A 121 -15.05 7.84 -12.22
C ALA A 121 -15.30 6.33 -12.07
N ALA A 122 -16.34 5.96 -11.33
CA ALA A 122 -16.77 4.57 -11.20
C ALA A 122 -17.14 3.99 -12.58
N ILE A 123 -16.72 2.75 -12.84
CA ILE A 123 -17.09 2.02 -14.06
C ILE A 123 -18.58 1.73 -14.02
N PRO A 124 -19.37 2.17 -15.01
CA PRO A 124 -20.80 1.97 -15.03
C PRO A 124 -21.19 0.49 -15.16
N PRO A 125 -22.33 0.08 -14.55
CA PRO A 125 -22.81 -1.29 -14.67
C PRO A 125 -22.98 -1.74 -16.12
N GLY A 126 -22.43 -2.91 -16.45
CA GLY A 126 -22.47 -3.49 -17.79
C GLY A 126 -21.35 -3.07 -18.71
N CYS A 127 -20.41 -2.22 -18.27
CA CYS A 127 -19.15 -1.97 -18.95
C CYS A 127 -18.03 -2.87 -18.38
N ASP A 128 -17.11 -3.25 -19.22
CA ASP A 128 -15.98 -4.13 -18.93
C ASP A 128 -14.65 -3.64 -19.55
N ALA A 129 -14.69 -2.49 -20.21
CA ALA A 129 -13.52 -1.76 -20.72
C ALA A 129 -13.81 -0.25 -20.85
#